data_d76a2e0ba2e19155517bb8ebd1c42fde
#
_entry.id   d76a2e0ba2e19155517bb8ebd1c42fde
#
_cell.length_a   1.000
_cell.length_b   1.000
_cell.length_c   1.000
_cell.angle_alpha   90.00
_cell.angle_beta   90.00
_cell.angle_gamma   90.00
#
_symmetry.space_group_name_H-M   'P 1'
#
loop_
_entity.id
_entity.type
_entity.pdbx_description
1 polymer ?
#
loop_
_entity_poly.entity_id
_entity_poly.type
_entity_poly.pdbx_seq_one_letter_code
_entity_poly.pdbx_strand_id
1 'polypeptide(L)'
;TWQQVVMWLIGALLIYLAIKKEMEPSLLLPIGFGTILVNLPMSGAITQGAEVGVLNVLDAAGISNELFPLVLFIGVGAMIDFGTLLSNPKMLLFGAAAQFGIFVTLSLARLLGFNMADAAAIGSVGTADGPTALFVANLLGSGKVGAIMVVAYSYMALVPIIQPPVIRLLT
;
A
#
# COMPACT_ATOMS: atom_id res chain seq x y z
N THR A 1 -4.82 4.07 25.73
CA THR A 1 -3.45 3.59 26.03
C THR A 1 -2.41 4.50 25.41
N TRP A 2 -1.14 4.45 25.92
CA TRP A 2 -0.05 5.25 25.34
C TRP A 2 0.18 4.94 23.84
N GLN A 3 -0.06 3.69 23.43
CA GLN A 3 0.01 3.26 22.04
C GLN A 3 -0.98 4.01 21.13
N GLN A 4 -2.19 4.26 21.61
CA GLN A 4 -3.18 5.05 20.87
C GLN A 4 -2.72 6.50 20.65
N VAL A 5 -2.09 7.10 21.67
CA VAL A 5 -1.53 8.45 21.56
C VAL A 5 -0.41 8.50 20.50
N VAL A 6 0.46 7.49 20.50
CA VAL A 6 1.51 7.36 19.47
C VAL A 6 0.90 7.25 18.08
N MET A 7 -0.16 6.44 17.91
CA MET A 7 -0.83 6.28 16.61
C MET A 7 -1.53 7.57 16.16
N TRP A 8 -2.08 8.37 17.08
CA TRP A 8 -2.62 9.67 16.74
C TRP A 8 -1.54 10.66 16.30
N LEU A 9 -0.37 10.63 16.94
CA LEU A 9 0.77 11.46 16.52
C LEU A 9 1.28 11.05 15.13
N ILE A 10 1.36 9.74 14.87
CA ILE A 10 1.71 9.22 13.54
C ILE A 10 0.68 9.65 12.50
N GLY A 11 -0.62 9.48 12.78
CA GLY A 11 -1.68 9.91 11.88
C GLY A 11 -1.66 11.42 11.60
N ALA A 12 -1.45 12.24 12.64
CA ALA A 12 -1.32 13.69 12.50
C ALA A 12 -0.07 14.08 11.68
N LEU A 13 1.05 13.37 11.86
CA LEU A 13 2.26 13.57 11.06
C LEU A 13 2.01 13.26 9.58
N LEU A 14 1.33 12.15 9.26
CA LEU A 14 0.99 11.79 7.89
C LEU A 14 0.11 12.85 7.24
N ILE A 15 -0.90 13.33 7.94
CA ILE A 15 -1.77 14.42 7.46
C ILE A 15 -0.96 15.72 7.26
N TYR A 16 -0.07 16.04 8.17
CA TYR A 16 0.82 17.22 8.04
C TYR A 16 1.72 17.11 6.79
N LEU A 17 2.33 15.94 6.56
CA LEU A 17 3.17 15.69 5.38
C LEU A 17 2.35 15.81 4.08
N ALA A 18 1.14 15.27 4.07
CA ALA A 18 0.24 15.35 2.93
C ALA A 18 -0.10 16.80 2.58
N ILE A 19 -0.47 17.63 3.58
CA ILE A 19 -0.95 19.00 3.35
C ILE A 19 0.21 19.98 3.14
N LYS A 20 1.23 19.93 4.03
CA LYS A 20 2.30 20.94 4.02
C LYS A 20 3.45 20.61 3.07
N LYS A 21 3.68 19.34 2.80
CA LYS A 21 4.76 18.87 1.92
C LYS A 21 4.25 18.37 0.59
N GLU A 22 2.93 18.40 0.38
CA GLU A 22 2.26 17.94 -0.86
C GLU A 22 2.66 16.52 -1.26
N MET A 23 2.94 15.68 -0.24
CA MET A 23 3.38 14.31 -0.43
C MET A 23 2.17 13.38 -0.57
N GLU A 24 1.91 12.96 -1.80
CA GLU A 24 0.83 12.01 -2.14
C GLU A 24 -0.44 12.21 -1.29
N PRO A 25 -1.11 13.39 -1.38
CA PRO A 25 -2.26 13.69 -0.52
C PRO A 25 -3.40 12.68 -0.65
N SER A 26 -3.57 12.10 -1.84
CA SER A 26 -4.57 11.07 -2.13
C SER A 26 -4.38 9.78 -1.33
N LEU A 27 -3.16 9.51 -0.87
CA LEU A 27 -2.82 8.34 -0.06
C LEU A 27 -2.62 8.71 1.42
N LEU A 28 -1.80 9.71 1.72
CA LEU A 28 -1.44 10.04 3.08
C LEU A 28 -2.61 10.58 3.91
N LEU A 29 -3.52 11.35 3.31
CA LEU A 29 -4.69 11.88 4.04
C LEU A 29 -5.61 10.75 4.53
N PRO A 30 -6.07 9.82 3.66
CA PRO A 30 -6.90 8.70 4.12
C PRO A 30 -6.18 7.80 5.12
N ILE A 31 -4.89 7.51 4.92
CA ILE A 31 -4.10 6.68 5.84
C ILE A 31 -3.98 7.37 7.20
N GLY A 32 -3.63 8.65 7.23
CA GLY A 32 -3.50 9.42 8.46
C GLY A 32 -4.82 9.54 9.21
N PHE A 33 -5.90 9.87 8.50
CA PHE A 33 -7.24 9.94 9.07
C PHE A 33 -7.71 8.58 9.61
N GLY A 34 -7.57 7.53 8.81
CA GLY A 34 -7.92 6.17 9.20
C GLY A 34 -7.13 5.70 10.43
N THR A 35 -5.83 6.02 10.49
CA THR A 35 -4.98 5.70 11.64
C THR A 35 -5.49 6.36 12.92
N ILE A 36 -5.92 7.62 12.87
CA ILE A 36 -6.52 8.29 14.01
C ILE A 36 -7.86 7.66 14.36
N LEU A 37 -8.74 7.49 13.38
CA LEU A 37 -10.10 7.00 13.56
C LEU A 37 -10.16 5.60 14.20
N VAL A 38 -9.34 4.68 13.71
CA VAL A 38 -9.28 3.29 14.22
C VAL A 38 -8.76 3.24 15.67
N ASN A 39 -7.92 4.19 16.06
CA ASN A 39 -7.34 4.25 17.40
C ASN A 39 -8.14 5.15 18.37
N LEU A 40 -9.26 5.77 17.93
CA LEU A 40 -10.17 6.48 18.82
C LEU A 40 -11.03 5.46 19.59
N PRO A 41 -11.06 5.54 20.92
CA PRO A 41 -11.97 4.71 21.72
C PRO A 41 -13.43 4.97 21.33
N MET A 42 -14.21 3.93 21.21
CA MET A 42 -15.67 4.01 20.96
C MET A 42 -16.03 4.80 19.68
N SER A 43 -15.16 4.80 18.68
CA SER A 43 -15.38 5.53 17.43
C SER A 43 -16.43 4.90 16.51
N GLY A 44 -16.83 3.64 16.76
CA GLY A 44 -17.66 2.86 15.82
C GLY A 44 -16.96 2.52 14.50
N ALA A 45 -15.69 2.87 14.34
CA ALA A 45 -14.94 2.59 13.13
C ALA A 45 -14.63 1.10 12.96
N ILE A 46 -14.22 0.46 14.04
CA ILE A 46 -13.95 -0.98 14.11
C ILE A 46 -14.94 -1.66 15.04
N THR A 47 -15.15 -2.94 14.81
CA THR A 47 -16.05 -3.76 15.63
C THR A 47 -15.58 -3.80 17.09
N GLN A 48 -16.47 -3.46 18.01
CA GLN A 48 -16.25 -3.47 19.45
C GLN A 48 -17.43 -4.13 20.15
N GLY A 49 -17.18 -5.31 20.72
CA GLY A 49 -18.25 -6.09 21.35
C GLY A 49 -19.31 -6.56 20.35
N ALA A 50 -20.57 -6.19 20.58
CA ALA A 50 -21.69 -6.57 19.71
C ALA A 50 -21.94 -5.61 18.53
N GLU A 51 -21.31 -4.44 18.53
CA GLU A 51 -21.48 -3.42 17.48
C GLU A 51 -20.47 -3.63 16.36
N VAL A 52 -20.97 -3.77 15.14
CA VAL A 52 -20.13 -3.94 13.95
C VAL A 52 -19.62 -2.60 13.49
N GLY A 53 -18.30 -2.45 13.39
CA GLY A 53 -17.67 -1.22 12.93
C GLY A 53 -17.85 -0.96 11.44
N VAL A 54 -17.99 0.32 11.08
CA VAL A 54 -18.20 0.74 9.68
C VAL A 54 -17.08 0.26 8.76
N LEU A 55 -15.82 0.31 9.22
CA LEU A 55 -14.68 -0.15 8.41
C LEU A 55 -14.71 -1.67 8.21
N ASN A 56 -15.20 -2.44 9.19
CA ASN A 56 -15.38 -3.88 9.02
C ASN A 56 -16.46 -4.21 7.98
N VAL A 57 -17.54 -3.41 7.95
CA VAL A 57 -18.58 -3.56 6.91
C VAL A 57 -18.01 -3.28 5.53
N LEU A 58 -17.23 -2.21 5.37
CA LEU A 58 -16.59 -1.86 4.10
C LEU A 58 -15.55 -2.91 3.67
N ASP A 59 -14.77 -3.44 4.63
CA ASP A 59 -13.82 -4.52 4.38
C ASP A 59 -14.54 -5.76 3.81
N ALA A 60 -15.58 -6.21 4.50
CA ALA A 60 -16.36 -7.36 4.04
C ALA A 60 -17.09 -7.11 2.71
N ALA A 61 -17.55 -5.88 2.48
CA ALA A 61 -18.30 -5.53 1.27
C ALA A 61 -17.42 -5.37 0.01
N GLY A 62 -16.12 -5.09 0.16
CA GLY A 62 -15.32 -4.74 -0.99
C GLY A 62 -13.84 -5.14 -0.96
N ILE A 63 -13.22 -5.28 0.22
CA ILE A 63 -11.81 -5.67 0.30
C ILE A 63 -11.68 -7.19 0.33
N SER A 64 -12.38 -7.84 1.25
CA SER A 64 -12.33 -9.30 1.43
C SER A 64 -12.85 -10.09 0.22
N ASN A 65 -13.77 -9.51 -0.56
CA ASN A 65 -14.27 -10.09 -1.81
C ASN A 65 -13.55 -9.58 -3.07
N GLU A 66 -12.45 -8.83 -2.90
CA GLU A 66 -11.57 -8.31 -3.95
C GLU A 66 -12.23 -7.27 -4.90
N LEU A 67 -13.46 -6.84 -4.64
CA LEU A 67 -14.17 -5.89 -5.50
C LEU A 67 -13.45 -4.53 -5.57
N PHE A 68 -13.07 -3.96 -4.42
CA PHE A 68 -12.39 -2.66 -4.39
C PHE A 68 -11.00 -2.69 -5.05
N PRO A 69 -10.14 -3.70 -4.81
CA PRO A 69 -8.90 -3.85 -5.56
C PRO A 69 -9.10 -3.87 -7.08
N LEU A 70 -10.08 -4.63 -7.57
CA LEU A 70 -10.38 -4.70 -9.02
C LEU A 70 -10.85 -3.36 -9.58
N VAL A 71 -11.73 -2.64 -8.87
CA VAL A 71 -12.19 -1.30 -9.29
C VAL A 71 -11.01 -0.31 -9.30
N LEU A 72 -10.11 -0.39 -8.32
CA LEU A 72 -8.90 0.43 -8.28
C LEU A 72 -7.99 0.15 -9.49
N PHE A 73 -7.80 -1.11 -9.87
CA PHE A 73 -7.03 -1.47 -11.08
C PHE A 73 -7.64 -0.85 -12.34
N ILE A 74 -8.97 -0.93 -12.49
CA ILE A 74 -9.65 -0.31 -13.62
C ILE A 74 -9.43 1.21 -13.62
N GLY A 75 -9.56 1.86 -12.45
CA GLY A 75 -9.37 3.29 -12.30
C GLY A 75 -7.93 3.73 -12.63
N VAL A 76 -6.94 3.04 -12.07
CA VAL A 76 -5.52 3.30 -12.36
C VAL A 76 -5.22 3.08 -13.84
N GLY A 77 -5.71 1.97 -14.43
CA GLY A 77 -5.55 1.68 -15.85
C GLY A 77 -6.13 2.78 -16.76
N ALA A 78 -7.27 3.35 -16.38
CA ALA A 78 -7.88 4.45 -17.12
C ALA A 78 -7.10 5.78 -17.03
N MET A 79 -6.29 5.95 -15.98
CA MET A 79 -5.49 7.15 -15.75
C MET A 79 -4.10 7.10 -16.43
N ILE A 80 -3.66 5.92 -16.90
CA ILE A 80 -2.35 5.76 -17.50
C ILE A 80 -2.28 6.46 -18.85
N ASP A 81 -1.28 7.33 -19.02
CA ASP A 81 -0.94 7.92 -20.32
C ASP A 81 -0.05 6.95 -21.14
N PHE A 82 -0.70 6.13 -21.95
CA PHE A 82 -0.02 5.21 -22.85
C PHE A 82 0.72 5.90 -24.00
N GLY A 83 0.43 7.17 -24.28
CA GLY A 83 1.08 7.92 -25.36
C GLY A 83 2.59 7.99 -25.21
N THR A 84 3.06 8.25 -24.01
CA THR A 84 4.50 8.30 -23.69
C THR A 84 5.19 6.95 -23.90
N LEU A 85 4.55 5.86 -23.51
CA LEU A 85 5.07 4.50 -23.69
C LEU A 85 5.13 4.09 -25.17
N LEU A 86 4.09 4.42 -25.93
CA LEU A 86 4.00 4.08 -27.35
C LEU A 86 5.02 4.91 -28.19
N SER A 87 5.29 6.15 -27.79
CA SER A 87 6.30 6.99 -28.47
C SER A 87 7.75 6.57 -28.17
N ASN A 88 8.00 5.93 -27.03
CA ASN A 88 9.30 5.44 -26.60
C ASN A 88 9.28 3.98 -26.14
N PRO A 89 9.26 2.99 -27.05
CA PRO A 89 9.15 1.57 -26.68
C PRO A 89 10.29 1.06 -25.78
N LYS A 90 11.45 1.74 -25.77
CA LYS A 90 12.57 1.43 -24.87
C LYS A 90 12.20 1.56 -23.40
N MET A 91 11.16 2.33 -23.07
CA MET A 91 10.66 2.47 -21.70
C MET A 91 10.12 1.15 -21.13
N LEU A 92 9.74 0.18 -21.99
CA LEU A 92 9.36 -1.16 -21.56
C LEU A 92 10.47 -1.88 -20.77
N LEU A 93 11.75 -1.54 -21.03
CA LEU A 93 12.88 -2.10 -20.30
C LEU A 93 12.88 -1.70 -18.80
N PHE A 94 12.31 -0.54 -18.45
CA PHE A 94 12.15 -0.16 -17.04
C PHE A 94 11.17 -1.06 -16.31
N GLY A 95 10.12 -1.54 -17.00
CA GLY A 95 9.24 -2.56 -16.45
C GLY A 95 9.96 -3.86 -16.12
N ALA A 96 10.86 -4.31 -17.01
CA ALA A 96 11.69 -5.48 -16.76
C ALA A 96 12.64 -5.28 -15.55
N ALA A 97 13.23 -4.09 -15.39
CA ALA A 97 14.07 -3.75 -14.25
C ALA A 97 13.25 -3.77 -12.93
N ALA A 98 12.01 -3.29 -12.95
CA ALA A 98 11.12 -3.35 -11.78
C ALA A 98 10.81 -4.79 -11.37
N GLN A 99 10.59 -5.70 -12.33
CA GLN A 99 10.35 -7.11 -12.05
C GLN A 99 11.55 -7.79 -11.34
N PHE A 100 12.77 -7.37 -11.64
CA PHE A 100 13.96 -7.88 -10.94
C PHE A 100 13.88 -7.64 -9.44
N GLY A 101 13.42 -6.46 -9.00
CA GLY A 101 13.22 -6.13 -7.59
C GLY A 101 12.23 -7.06 -6.89
N ILE A 102 11.13 -7.43 -7.57
CA ILE A 102 10.12 -8.37 -7.06
C ILE A 102 10.76 -9.73 -6.75
N PHE A 103 11.49 -10.30 -7.70
CA PHE A 103 12.12 -11.62 -7.54
C PHE A 103 13.22 -11.62 -6.48
N VAL A 104 14.02 -10.55 -6.39
CA VAL A 104 15.02 -10.40 -5.32
C VAL A 104 14.34 -10.35 -3.96
N THR A 105 13.29 -9.55 -3.81
CA THR A 105 12.54 -9.43 -2.54
C THR A 105 11.88 -10.75 -2.14
N LEU A 106 11.27 -11.46 -3.09
CA LEU A 106 10.71 -12.79 -2.86
C LEU A 106 11.79 -13.77 -2.36
N SER A 107 12.94 -13.79 -3.02
CA SER A 107 14.05 -14.65 -2.66
C SER A 107 14.58 -14.34 -1.27
N LEU A 108 14.74 -13.06 -0.92
CA LEU A 108 15.15 -12.62 0.41
C LEU A 108 14.13 -13.00 1.47
N ALA A 109 12.84 -12.82 1.20
CA ALA A 109 11.78 -13.20 2.12
C ALA A 109 11.81 -14.71 2.39
N ARG A 110 12.05 -15.53 1.36
CA ARG A 110 12.24 -16.97 1.53
C ARG A 110 13.46 -17.32 2.39
N LEU A 111 14.57 -16.64 2.20
CA LEU A 111 15.78 -16.82 3.02
C LEU A 111 15.56 -16.43 4.48
N LEU A 112 14.69 -15.43 4.73
CA LEU A 112 14.28 -15.02 6.08
C LEU A 112 13.28 -15.98 6.74
N GLY A 113 12.86 -17.05 6.06
CA GLY A 113 12.01 -18.09 6.62
C GLY A 113 10.50 -17.89 6.43
N PHE A 114 10.07 -16.90 5.64
CA PHE A 114 8.65 -16.77 5.30
C PHE A 114 8.19 -17.95 4.43
N ASN A 115 6.91 -18.37 4.59
CA ASN A 115 6.32 -19.36 3.70
C ASN A 115 6.20 -18.80 2.27
N MET A 116 5.90 -19.65 1.29
CA MET A 116 5.89 -19.23 -0.13
C MET A 116 4.80 -18.21 -0.43
N ALA A 117 3.61 -18.36 0.15
CA ALA A 117 2.51 -17.42 -0.02
C ALA A 117 2.85 -16.04 0.53
N ASP A 118 3.38 -15.97 1.76
CA ASP A 118 3.81 -14.71 2.36
C ASP A 118 5.00 -14.09 1.60
N ALA A 119 5.98 -14.90 1.19
CA ALA A 119 7.14 -14.41 0.44
C ALA A 119 6.75 -13.84 -0.93
N ALA A 120 5.83 -14.49 -1.63
CA ALA A 120 5.32 -13.99 -2.91
C ALA A 120 4.51 -12.70 -2.73
N ALA A 121 3.67 -12.63 -1.70
CA ALA A 121 2.92 -11.43 -1.36
C ALA A 121 3.84 -10.26 -0.94
N ILE A 122 4.89 -10.52 -0.16
CA ILE A 122 5.93 -9.52 0.19
C ILE A 122 6.67 -9.06 -1.07
N GLY A 123 7.03 -10.00 -1.96
CA GLY A 123 7.69 -9.67 -3.22
C GLY A 123 6.85 -8.75 -4.10
N SER A 124 5.52 -8.93 -4.12
CA SER A 124 4.61 -8.10 -4.92
C SER A 124 4.57 -6.63 -4.49
N VAL A 125 4.98 -6.29 -3.25
CA VAL A 125 5.14 -4.90 -2.82
C VAL A 125 6.16 -4.15 -3.69
N GLY A 126 7.13 -4.87 -4.27
CA GLY A 126 8.12 -4.31 -5.19
C GLY A 126 7.55 -3.78 -6.50
N THR A 127 6.29 -4.07 -6.84
CA THR A 127 5.59 -3.42 -7.96
C THR A 127 5.36 -1.93 -7.74
N ALA A 128 5.49 -1.45 -6.48
CA ALA A 128 5.10 -0.12 -6.04
C ALA A 128 3.61 0.20 -6.32
N ASP A 129 2.77 -0.83 -6.27
CA ASP A 129 1.33 -0.77 -6.49
C ASP A 129 0.60 -1.47 -5.35
N GLY A 130 -0.04 -0.67 -4.47
CA GLY A 130 -0.75 -1.16 -3.31
C GLY A 130 -1.89 -2.14 -3.64
N PRO A 131 -2.77 -1.83 -4.60
CA PRO A 131 -3.82 -2.73 -5.05
C PRO A 131 -3.30 -4.09 -5.53
N THR A 132 -2.21 -4.13 -6.29
CA THR A 132 -1.57 -5.39 -6.73
C THR A 132 -1.10 -6.21 -5.54
N ALA A 133 -0.41 -5.59 -4.58
CA ALA A 133 0.10 -6.28 -3.40
C ALA A 133 -1.04 -6.88 -2.55
N LEU A 134 -2.14 -6.14 -2.40
CA LEU A 134 -3.34 -6.60 -1.70
C LEU A 134 -3.99 -7.79 -2.43
N PHE A 135 -4.19 -7.65 -3.74
CA PHE A 135 -4.78 -8.71 -4.57
C PHE A 135 -3.97 -10.01 -4.49
N VAL A 136 -2.65 -9.93 -4.68
CA VAL A 136 -1.75 -11.09 -4.62
C VAL A 136 -1.76 -11.71 -3.23
N ALA A 137 -1.73 -10.91 -2.17
CA ALA A 137 -1.76 -11.39 -0.79
C ALA A 137 -3.05 -12.16 -0.47
N ASN A 138 -4.19 -11.66 -0.92
CA ASN A 138 -5.49 -12.33 -0.76
C ASN A 138 -5.56 -13.61 -1.60
N LEU A 139 -5.21 -13.53 -2.88
CA LEU A 139 -5.25 -14.67 -3.82
C LEU A 139 -4.40 -15.85 -3.35
N LEU A 140 -3.24 -15.57 -2.76
CA LEU A 140 -2.33 -16.58 -2.24
C LEU A 140 -2.66 -17.03 -0.81
N GLY A 141 -3.66 -16.44 -0.18
CA GLY A 141 -4.05 -16.77 1.20
C GLY A 141 -2.94 -16.44 2.20
N SER A 142 -2.22 -15.32 2.01
CA SER A 142 -1.19 -14.89 2.95
C SER A 142 -1.78 -14.62 4.34
N GLY A 143 -1.14 -15.15 5.38
CA GLY A 143 -1.50 -14.84 6.77
C GLY A 143 -1.15 -13.41 7.20
N LYS A 144 -0.53 -12.62 6.33
CA LYS A 144 0.02 -11.30 6.64
C LYS A 144 -0.57 -10.16 5.79
N VAL A 145 -1.77 -10.38 5.21
CA VAL A 145 -2.45 -9.41 4.31
C VAL A 145 -2.46 -8.00 4.89
N GLY A 146 -2.88 -7.83 6.14
CA GLY A 146 -2.94 -6.51 6.77
C GLY A 146 -1.58 -5.81 6.87
N ALA A 147 -0.53 -6.52 7.26
CA ALA A 147 0.82 -5.97 7.34
C ALA A 147 1.37 -5.61 5.95
N ILE A 148 1.16 -6.49 4.96
CA ILE A 148 1.58 -6.27 3.58
C ILE A 148 0.88 -5.04 3.00
N MET A 149 -0.42 -4.88 3.23
CA MET A 149 -1.20 -3.74 2.79
C MET A 149 -0.66 -2.43 3.37
N VAL A 150 -0.44 -2.37 4.70
CA VAL A 150 0.11 -1.17 5.35
C VAL A 150 1.47 -0.81 4.77
N VAL A 151 2.37 -1.79 4.59
CA VAL A 151 3.71 -1.55 4.03
C VAL A 151 3.62 -1.09 2.58
N ALA A 152 2.80 -1.73 1.74
CA ALA A 152 2.65 -1.39 0.33
C ALA A 152 2.17 0.05 0.13
N TYR A 153 1.10 0.44 0.82
CA TYR A 153 0.58 1.81 0.73
C TYR A 153 1.50 2.85 1.36
N SER A 154 2.14 2.52 2.50
CA SER A 154 3.12 3.43 3.11
C SER A 154 4.34 3.62 2.23
N TYR A 155 4.82 2.56 1.57
CA TYR A 155 5.91 2.63 0.60
C TYR A 155 5.56 3.55 -0.58
N MET A 156 4.39 3.38 -1.18
CA MET A 156 3.91 4.25 -2.27
C MET A 156 3.89 5.72 -1.84
N ALA A 157 3.38 5.99 -0.65
CA ALA A 157 3.31 7.34 -0.11
C ALA A 157 4.70 7.97 0.14
N LEU A 158 5.73 7.17 0.41
CA LEU A 158 7.10 7.63 0.66
C LEU A 158 7.95 7.74 -0.61
N VAL A 159 7.50 7.24 -1.76
CA VAL A 159 8.23 7.31 -3.04
C VAL A 159 8.70 8.73 -3.39
N PRO A 160 7.89 9.79 -3.26
CA PRO A 160 8.33 11.16 -3.55
C PRO A 160 9.50 11.64 -2.68
N ILE A 161 9.72 11.04 -1.50
CA ILE A 161 10.86 11.36 -0.63
C ILE A 161 12.09 10.54 -1.01
N ILE A 162 11.89 9.25 -1.33
CA ILE A 162 12.97 8.29 -1.55
C ILE A 162 13.59 8.49 -2.93
N GLN A 163 12.78 8.80 -3.92
CA GLN A 163 13.19 8.87 -5.33
C GLN A 163 14.24 9.96 -5.61
N PRO A 164 14.07 11.24 -5.16
CA PRO A 164 15.04 12.29 -5.48
C PRO A 164 16.47 12.05 -4.96
N PRO A 165 16.69 11.57 -3.71
CA PRO A 165 18.03 11.22 -3.24
C PRO A 165 18.67 10.09 -4.05
N VAL A 166 17.89 9.07 -4.43
CA VAL A 166 18.41 7.94 -5.24
C VAL A 166 18.81 8.42 -6.63
N ILE A 167 18.00 9.24 -7.27
CA ILE A 167 18.34 9.83 -8.59
C ILE A 167 19.62 10.63 -8.48
N ARG A 168 19.77 11.50 -7.48
CA ARG A 168 20.98 12.31 -7.28
C ARG A 168 22.24 11.49 -6.99
N LEU A 169 22.09 10.30 -6.43
CA LEU A 169 23.21 9.41 -6.16
C LEU A 169 23.69 8.69 -7.42
N LEU A 170 22.77 8.45 -8.36
CA LEU A 170 23.04 7.67 -9.58
C LEU A 170 23.35 8.54 -10.81
N THR A 171 23.05 9.82 -10.76
CA THR A 171 23.27 10.80 -11.84
C THR A 171 24.16 11.95 -11.41
#